data_01daefbc0ece5c7d6b1fd1a286948621
#
_entry.id   01daefbc0ece5c7d6b1fd1a286948621
#
_cell.length_a   1.000
_cell.length_b   1.000
_cell.length_c   1.000
_cell.angle_alpha   90.00
_cell.angle_beta   90.00
_cell.angle_gamma   90.00
#
_symmetry.space_group_name_H-M   'P 1'
#
loop_
_entity.id
_entity.type
_entity.pdbx_description
1 polymer ?
#
loop_
_entity_poly.entity_id
_entity_poly.type
_entity_poly.pdbx_seq_one_letter_code
_entity_poly.pdbx_strand_id
1 'polypeptide(L)'
;MKKLVVLLLVSLMVMTSGAAFAEKLYVGTDTAFVPFEYKGKDGKYTGFDIDLWAEIAKRIGVEYELKPMDFNGLIPGLTTGNLDVALAAIFIKSSREEKIDFSHPYFRAGLKVMVASDNKDIKSPSDLKGKVVAVKLGTATVEYVETLGAKKVVKFPNIDQAYLEVVTGGADAAMHDTPNVLYYIKTAGMGKVKAVGPDVKAAQYGIAFPQGSPLRDKVNIALLQMMEDGGYAELYKKWFNADPE
;
A
#
# COMPACT_ATOMS: atom_id res chain seq x y z
N MET A 1 35.94 -36.35 -44.19
CA MET A 1 36.39 -35.31 -43.25
C MET A 1 35.54 -34.02 -43.27
N LYS A 2 35.12 -33.51 -44.44
CA LYS A 2 34.29 -32.29 -44.53
C LYS A 2 32.87 -32.41 -43.89
N LYS A 3 32.25 -33.60 -43.93
CA LYS A 3 30.91 -33.86 -43.34
C LYS A 3 30.92 -33.96 -41.83
N LEU A 4 32.04 -34.36 -41.21
CA LEU A 4 32.17 -34.43 -39.73
C LEU A 4 32.39 -33.08 -39.08
N VAL A 5 33.03 -32.16 -39.79
CA VAL A 5 33.27 -30.77 -39.30
C VAL A 5 31.98 -29.93 -39.28
N VAL A 6 31.07 -30.18 -40.26
CA VAL A 6 29.76 -29.50 -40.33
C VAL A 6 28.82 -29.94 -39.19
N LEU A 7 28.87 -31.22 -38.79
CA LEU A 7 28.06 -31.72 -37.66
C LEU A 7 28.56 -31.17 -36.29
N LEU A 8 29.86 -30.94 -36.11
CA LEU A 8 30.42 -30.35 -34.91
C LEU A 8 30.11 -28.86 -34.79
N LEU A 9 30.02 -28.13 -35.90
CA LEU A 9 29.64 -26.69 -35.89
C LEU A 9 28.15 -26.50 -35.62
N VAL A 10 27.27 -27.41 -36.02
CA VAL A 10 25.82 -27.34 -35.73
C VAL A 10 25.52 -27.69 -34.26
N SER A 11 26.30 -28.58 -33.62
CA SER A 11 26.13 -28.93 -32.21
C SER A 11 26.63 -27.87 -31.27
N LEU A 12 27.52 -26.94 -31.69
CA LEU A 12 28.02 -25.85 -30.86
C LEU A 12 27.11 -24.59 -30.87
N MET A 13 26.14 -24.57 -31.80
CA MET A 13 25.19 -23.46 -31.95
C MET A 13 23.93 -23.57 -31.07
N VAL A 14 23.75 -24.67 -30.33
CA VAL A 14 22.54 -24.96 -29.54
C VAL A 14 22.75 -24.71 -28.03
N MET A 15 23.94 -24.30 -27.56
CA MET A 15 24.22 -24.13 -26.14
C MET A 15 24.38 -22.68 -25.69
N THR A 16 23.89 -21.71 -26.44
CA THR A 16 23.64 -20.39 -25.90
C THR A 16 22.17 -20.25 -25.48
N SER A 17 21.72 -21.11 -24.56
CA SER A 17 20.60 -20.77 -23.71
C SER A 17 21.07 -19.59 -22.89
N GLY A 18 20.90 -18.37 -23.43
CA GLY A 18 21.09 -17.16 -22.68
C GLY A 18 20.24 -17.29 -21.44
N ALA A 19 20.86 -17.36 -20.27
CA ALA A 19 20.19 -17.04 -19.06
C ALA A 19 19.66 -15.61 -19.27
N ALA A 20 18.40 -15.50 -19.67
CA ALA A 20 17.70 -14.23 -19.59
C ALA A 20 17.78 -13.86 -18.11
N PHE A 21 18.67 -12.91 -17.78
CA PHE A 21 18.60 -12.26 -16.48
C PHE A 21 17.18 -11.73 -16.38
N ALA A 22 16.37 -12.35 -15.56
CA ALA A 22 15.03 -11.85 -15.28
C ALA A 22 15.23 -10.42 -14.80
N GLU A 23 14.72 -9.47 -15.55
CA GLU A 23 14.82 -8.05 -15.21
C GLU A 23 14.21 -7.89 -13.81
N LYS A 24 15.01 -7.33 -12.89
CA LYS A 24 14.63 -7.18 -11.49
C LYS A 24 13.56 -6.10 -11.38
N LEU A 25 12.38 -6.44 -10.84
CA LEU A 25 11.26 -5.51 -10.72
C LEU A 25 11.53 -4.44 -9.65
N TYR A 26 11.16 -3.21 -9.93
CA TYR A 26 11.14 -2.12 -8.95
C TYR A 26 9.76 -1.99 -8.33
N VAL A 27 9.68 -2.26 -7.03
CA VAL A 27 8.43 -2.28 -6.27
C VAL A 27 8.38 -1.08 -5.33
N GLY A 28 7.54 -0.12 -5.68
CA GLY A 28 7.28 1.06 -4.86
C GLY A 28 6.48 0.70 -3.61
N THR A 29 6.89 1.21 -2.46
CA THR A 29 6.18 1.06 -1.19
C THR A 29 6.28 2.35 -0.37
N ASP A 30 5.32 2.59 0.53
CA ASP A 30 5.37 3.76 1.39
C ASP A 30 6.43 3.58 2.51
N THR A 31 6.85 4.68 3.10
CA THR A 31 7.92 4.68 4.11
C THR A 31 7.43 4.36 5.51
N ALA A 32 6.14 4.65 5.81
CA ALA A 32 5.57 4.44 7.14
C ALA A 32 4.04 4.36 7.10
N PHE A 33 3.52 3.15 6.99
CA PHE A 33 2.08 2.86 7.05
C PHE A 33 1.80 1.57 7.83
N VAL A 34 2.03 1.59 9.12
CA VAL A 34 1.85 0.42 10.01
C VAL A 34 0.37 0.01 10.07
N PRO A 35 0.01 -1.28 9.98
CA PRO A 35 0.89 -2.46 9.94
C PRO A 35 1.21 -2.97 8.52
N PHE A 36 0.91 -2.21 7.45
CA PHE A 36 1.05 -2.65 6.07
C PHE A 36 2.50 -2.60 5.56
N GLU A 37 3.17 -1.46 5.71
CA GLU A 37 4.57 -1.29 5.37
C GLU A 37 5.24 -0.24 6.26
N TYR A 38 6.42 -0.57 6.75
CA TYR A 38 7.22 0.32 7.59
C TYR A 38 8.64 -0.21 7.77
N LYS A 39 9.54 0.66 8.21
CA LYS A 39 10.91 0.27 8.51
C LYS A 39 10.99 -0.34 9.90
N GLY A 40 11.37 -1.61 9.99
CA GLY A 40 11.56 -2.33 11.24
C GLY A 40 12.79 -1.86 12.03
N LYS A 41 12.95 -2.37 13.25
CA LYS A 41 14.09 -2.05 14.12
C LYS A 41 15.43 -2.51 13.55
N ASP A 42 15.42 -3.51 12.71
CA ASP A 42 16.60 -4.03 11.98
C ASP A 42 16.96 -3.20 10.74
N GLY A 43 16.23 -2.12 10.49
CA GLY A 43 16.42 -1.25 9.34
C GLY A 43 15.83 -1.76 8.02
N LYS A 44 15.20 -2.94 8.01
CA LYS A 44 14.53 -3.50 6.83
C LYS A 44 13.06 -3.11 6.80
N TYR A 45 12.48 -3.07 5.61
CA TYR A 45 11.03 -2.90 5.45
C TYR A 45 10.31 -4.21 5.78
N THR A 46 9.20 -4.08 6.49
CA THR A 46 8.34 -5.17 6.95
C THR A 46 6.89 -4.69 6.98
N GLY A 47 5.94 -5.60 7.09
CA GLY A 47 4.52 -5.29 7.13
C GLY A 47 3.70 -6.29 6.31
N PHE A 48 2.38 -6.18 6.40
CA PHE A 48 1.47 -7.06 5.67
C PHE A 48 1.71 -6.99 4.16
N ASP A 49 1.82 -5.79 3.60
CA ASP A 49 2.04 -5.58 2.18
C ASP A 49 3.41 -6.11 1.73
N ILE A 50 4.44 -5.92 2.56
CA ILE A 50 5.79 -6.42 2.26
C ILE A 50 5.82 -7.94 2.18
N ASP A 51 5.18 -8.61 3.15
CA ASP A 51 5.09 -10.07 3.19
C ASP A 51 4.19 -10.62 2.07
N LEU A 52 3.07 -9.93 1.78
CA LEU A 52 2.18 -10.28 0.68
C LEU A 52 2.92 -10.26 -0.66
N TRP A 53 3.66 -9.18 -0.92
CA TRP A 53 4.45 -9.09 -2.14
C TRP A 53 5.55 -10.14 -2.21
N ALA A 54 6.24 -10.39 -1.11
CA ALA A 54 7.30 -11.40 -1.05
C ALA A 54 6.79 -12.80 -1.44
N GLU A 55 5.61 -13.19 -0.95
CA GLU A 55 5.00 -14.48 -1.31
C GLU A 55 4.49 -14.49 -2.76
N ILE A 56 3.89 -13.42 -3.24
CA ILE A 56 3.48 -13.28 -4.65
C ILE A 56 4.71 -13.39 -5.56
N ALA A 57 5.76 -12.63 -5.32
CA ALA A 57 6.99 -12.63 -6.12
C ALA A 57 7.64 -14.03 -6.19
N LYS A 58 7.65 -14.74 -5.07
CA LYS A 58 8.10 -16.13 -5.00
C LYS A 58 7.26 -17.06 -5.88
N ARG A 59 5.93 -16.94 -5.84
CA ARG A 59 5.01 -17.78 -6.64
C ARG A 59 5.15 -17.54 -8.14
N ILE A 60 5.33 -16.29 -8.55
CA ILE A 60 5.49 -15.95 -9.97
C ILE A 60 6.95 -16.04 -10.46
N GLY A 61 7.91 -16.34 -9.57
CA GLY A 61 9.31 -16.56 -9.90
C GLY A 61 10.06 -15.31 -10.37
N VAL A 62 9.81 -14.14 -9.74
CA VAL A 62 10.48 -12.87 -10.09
C VAL A 62 11.36 -12.36 -8.95
N GLU A 63 12.49 -11.75 -9.34
CA GLU A 63 13.30 -10.96 -8.42
C GLU A 63 12.80 -9.52 -8.36
N TYR A 64 12.96 -8.87 -7.21
CA TYR A 64 12.52 -7.50 -7.03
C TYR A 64 13.43 -6.70 -6.09
N GLU A 65 13.29 -5.38 -6.16
CA GLU A 65 13.89 -4.43 -5.26
C GLU A 65 12.82 -3.46 -4.74
N LEU A 66 12.69 -3.37 -3.41
CA LEU A 66 11.81 -2.38 -2.81
C LEU A 66 12.37 -0.98 -3.04
N LYS A 67 11.50 -0.07 -3.46
CA LYS A 67 11.77 1.36 -3.66
C LYS A 67 10.88 2.17 -2.70
N PRO A 68 11.29 2.31 -1.43
CA PRO A 68 10.53 3.09 -0.47
C PRO A 68 10.52 4.57 -0.86
N MET A 69 9.35 5.18 -0.83
CA MET A 69 9.14 6.59 -1.13
C MET A 69 7.88 7.14 -0.47
N ASP A 70 7.67 8.43 -0.50
CA ASP A 70 6.42 9.01 -0.04
C ASP A 70 5.25 8.55 -0.93
N PHE A 71 4.10 8.27 -0.32
CA PHE A 71 2.91 7.72 -0.98
C PHE A 71 2.51 8.48 -2.27
N ASN A 72 2.60 9.81 -2.25
CA ASN A 72 2.27 10.65 -3.40
C ASN A 72 3.23 10.48 -4.59
N GLY A 73 4.36 9.82 -4.42
CA GLY A 73 5.31 9.48 -5.49
C GLY A 73 4.99 8.17 -6.21
N LEU A 74 4.16 7.29 -5.63
CA LEU A 74 3.95 5.93 -6.15
C LEU A 74 3.25 5.93 -7.52
N ILE A 75 2.12 6.64 -7.67
CA ILE A 75 1.41 6.70 -8.95
C ILE A 75 2.24 7.39 -10.04
N PRO A 76 2.87 8.55 -9.80
CA PRO A 76 3.85 9.10 -10.74
C PRO A 76 4.98 8.11 -11.11
N GLY A 77 5.51 7.37 -10.14
CA GLY A 77 6.54 6.35 -10.40
C GLY A 77 6.09 5.26 -11.36
N LEU A 78 4.85 4.79 -11.25
CA LEU A 78 4.25 3.82 -12.18
C LEU A 78 4.02 4.43 -13.56
N THR A 79 3.45 5.63 -13.64
CA THR A 79 3.13 6.27 -14.93
C THR A 79 4.35 6.70 -15.73
N THR A 80 5.49 6.93 -15.08
CA THR A 80 6.77 7.26 -15.71
C THR A 80 7.67 6.06 -15.97
N GLY A 81 7.27 4.84 -15.57
CA GLY A 81 8.06 3.63 -15.75
C GLY A 81 9.26 3.51 -14.79
N ASN A 82 9.31 4.31 -13.73
CA ASN A 82 10.33 4.19 -12.68
C ASN A 82 10.00 3.07 -11.66
N LEU A 83 8.76 2.60 -11.67
CA LEU A 83 8.26 1.49 -10.88
C LEU A 83 7.50 0.53 -11.80
N ASP A 84 7.67 -0.78 -11.55
CA ASP A 84 6.93 -1.85 -12.21
C ASP A 84 5.67 -2.22 -11.44
N VAL A 85 5.69 -2.03 -10.12
CA VAL A 85 4.62 -2.34 -9.18
C VAL A 85 4.61 -1.30 -8.06
N ALA A 86 3.45 -1.02 -7.48
CA ALA A 86 3.36 -0.31 -6.20
C ALA A 86 2.40 -1.03 -5.27
N LEU A 87 2.84 -1.23 -4.03
CA LEU A 87 2.07 -1.87 -2.96
C LEU A 87 2.22 -1.04 -1.68
N ALA A 88 1.15 -0.38 -1.27
CA ALA A 88 1.14 0.56 -0.14
C ALA A 88 -0.30 0.88 0.28
N ALA A 89 -1.11 -0.15 0.54
CA ALA A 89 -2.52 -0.02 0.89
C ALA A 89 -3.27 0.97 -0.04
N ILE A 90 -3.05 0.85 -1.35
CA ILE A 90 -3.55 1.81 -2.34
C ILE A 90 -5.02 1.54 -2.62
N PHE A 91 -5.92 2.45 -2.24
CA PHE A 91 -7.33 2.35 -2.61
C PHE A 91 -7.53 2.32 -4.12
N ILE A 92 -8.26 1.31 -4.61
CA ILE A 92 -8.77 1.23 -5.98
C ILE A 92 -9.82 2.34 -6.15
N LYS A 93 -9.59 3.24 -7.11
CA LYS A 93 -10.46 4.37 -7.42
C LYS A 93 -10.50 4.61 -8.92
N SER A 94 -11.65 5.01 -9.45
CA SER A 94 -11.79 5.34 -10.88
C SER A 94 -10.74 6.34 -11.36
N SER A 95 -10.53 7.43 -10.61
CA SER A 95 -9.55 8.46 -10.96
C SER A 95 -8.08 7.98 -10.97
N ARG A 96 -7.79 6.84 -10.35
CA ARG A 96 -6.49 6.17 -10.41
C ARG A 96 -6.45 5.17 -11.55
N GLU A 97 -7.53 4.42 -11.77
CA GLU A 97 -7.65 3.46 -12.88
C GLU A 97 -7.62 4.11 -14.27
N GLU A 98 -7.91 5.41 -14.37
CA GLU A 98 -7.65 6.18 -15.59
C GLU A 98 -6.17 6.29 -15.97
N LYS A 99 -5.24 6.00 -15.04
CA LYS A 99 -3.79 6.23 -15.19
C LYS A 99 -2.93 5.01 -14.97
N ILE A 100 -3.43 4.07 -14.20
CA ILE A 100 -2.73 2.86 -13.75
C ILE A 100 -3.72 1.69 -13.68
N ASP A 101 -3.22 0.47 -13.72
CA ASP A 101 -4.03 -0.73 -13.50
C ASP A 101 -3.92 -1.21 -12.05
N PHE A 102 -4.91 -1.99 -11.61
CA PHE A 102 -4.91 -2.65 -10.31
C PHE A 102 -5.06 -4.16 -10.43
N SER A 103 -4.56 -4.87 -9.42
CA SER A 103 -4.87 -6.27 -9.17
C SER A 103 -6.34 -6.46 -8.75
N HIS A 104 -6.76 -7.70 -8.58
CA HIS A 104 -7.88 -8.01 -7.70
C HIS A 104 -7.64 -7.39 -6.31
N PRO A 105 -8.71 -6.95 -5.63
CA PRO A 105 -8.57 -6.39 -4.29
C PRO A 105 -8.03 -7.44 -3.30
N TYR A 106 -7.13 -6.99 -2.43
CA TYR A 106 -6.55 -7.87 -1.41
C TYR A 106 -6.95 -7.50 0.02
N PHE A 107 -7.46 -6.30 0.26
CA PHE A 107 -7.85 -5.85 1.60
C PHE A 107 -9.02 -4.86 1.50
N ARG A 108 -9.90 -4.85 2.52
CA ARG A 108 -10.97 -3.88 2.63
C ARG A 108 -10.73 -2.95 3.80
N ALA A 109 -10.83 -1.64 3.58
CA ALA A 109 -10.70 -0.63 4.62
C ALA A 109 -11.74 0.47 4.45
N GLY A 110 -11.89 1.28 5.49
CA GLY A 110 -12.63 2.53 5.47
C GLY A 110 -11.74 3.65 5.99
N LEU A 111 -12.30 4.84 6.12
CA LEU A 111 -11.65 5.99 6.73
C LEU A 111 -12.23 6.25 8.13
N LYS A 112 -11.36 6.60 9.07
CA LYS A 112 -11.68 6.86 10.48
C LYS A 112 -11.15 8.22 10.92
N VAL A 113 -11.97 8.93 11.71
CA VAL A 113 -11.55 10.17 12.37
C VAL A 113 -10.86 9.84 13.69
N MET A 114 -9.74 10.48 13.94
CA MET A 114 -9.01 10.48 15.21
C MET A 114 -9.01 11.90 15.80
N VAL A 115 -9.25 11.99 17.09
CA VAL A 115 -9.25 13.25 17.85
C VAL A 115 -8.50 13.08 19.16
N ALA A 116 -8.17 14.18 19.85
CA ALA A 116 -7.66 14.14 21.21
C ALA A 116 -8.65 13.40 22.15
N SER A 117 -8.14 12.68 23.14
CA SER A 117 -8.97 11.85 24.04
C SER A 117 -9.99 12.64 24.85
N ASP A 118 -9.68 13.90 25.17
CA ASP A 118 -10.57 14.83 25.89
C ASP A 118 -11.55 15.59 24.98
N ASN A 119 -11.42 15.45 23.64
CA ASN A 119 -12.34 16.09 22.69
C ASN A 119 -13.78 15.60 22.91
N LYS A 120 -14.74 16.56 22.95
CA LYS A 120 -16.17 16.30 23.14
C LYS A 120 -17.04 16.76 21.96
N ASP A 121 -16.45 17.55 21.06
CA ASP A 121 -17.18 18.27 20.01
C ASP A 121 -17.26 17.47 18.70
N ILE A 122 -16.19 16.76 18.33
CA ILE A 122 -16.14 15.96 17.11
C ILE A 122 -16.52 14.52 17.45
N LYS A 123 -17.65 14.04 16.89
CA LYS A 123 -18.19 12.69 17.11
C LYS A 123 -18.31 11.91 15.80
N SER A 124 -18.19 12.58 14.66
CA SER A 124 -18.36 12.00 13.34
C SER A 124 -17.63 12.81 12.27
N PRO A 125 -17.47 12.30 11.05
CA PRO A 125 -16.87 13.07 9.95
C PRO A 125 -17.61 14.37 9.61
N SER A 126 -18.93 14.44 9.82
CA SER A 126 -19.71 15.67 9.57
C SER A 126 -19.32 16.84 10.49
N ASP A 127 -18.78 16.53 11.66
CA ASP A 127 -18.36 17.55 12.64
C ASP A 127 -17.01 18.17 12.29
N LEU A 128 -16.35 17.70 11.22
CA LEU A 128 -15.11 18.28 10.72
C LEU A 128 -15.32 19.60 9.97
N LYS A 129 -16.58 19.98 9.69
CA LYS A 129 -16.90 21.29 9.11
C LYS A 129 -16.36 22.41 10.01
N GLY A 130 -15.60 23.33 9.41
CA GLY A 130 -14.99 24.47 10.13
C GLY A 130 -13.80 24.12 11.02
N LYS A 131 -13.33 22.87 11.03
CA LYS A 131 -12.20 22.39 11.83
C LYS A 131 -10.90 22.39 11.04
N VAL A 132 -9.78 22.34 11.74
CA VAL A 132 -8.44 22.07 11.17
C VAL A 132 -8.22 20.56 11.18
N VAL A 133 -8.06 19.96 10.01
CA VAL A 133 -7.93 18.51 9.85
C VAL A 133 -6.57 18.16 9.24
N ALA A 134 -5.81 17.32 9.94
CA ALA A 134 -4.53 16.80 9.46
C ALA A 134 -4.73 15.48 8.69
N VAL A 135 -4.08 15.36 7.53
CA VAL A 135 -4.20 14.21 6.61
C VAL A 135 -2.88 13.89 5.94
N LYS A 136 -2.76 12.68 5.39
CA LYS A 136 -1.60 12.30 4.58
C LYS A 136 -1.77 12.77 3.13
N LEU A 137 -0.72 13.37 2.58
CA LEU A 137 -0.67 13.88 1.19
C LEU A 137 -0.86 12.75 0.17
N GLY A 138 -1.63 13.01 -0.89
CA GLY A 138 -1.84 12.10 -2.02
C GLY A 138 -2.84 10.97 -1.76
N THR A 139 -3.41 10.89 -0.54
CA THR A 139 -4.39 9.84 -0.19
C THR A 139 -5.82 10.22 -0.57
N ALA A 140 -6.70 9.21 -0.62
CA ALA A 140 -8.14 9.40 -0.82
C ALA A 140 -8.79 10.25 0.30
N THR A 141 -8.18 10.26 1.48
CA THR A 141 -8.64 11.03 2.63
C THR A 141 -8.61 12.53 2.37
N VAL A 142 -7.60 13.03 1.65
CA VAL A 142 -7.52 14.47 1.29
C VAL A 142 -8.77 14.91 0.57
N GLU A 143 -9.10 14.20 -0.52
CA GLU A 143 -10.27 14.52 -1.35
C GLU A 143 -11.57 14.48 -0.54
N TYR A 144 -11.70 13.47 0.32
CA TYR A 144 -12.90 13.34 1.14
C TYR A 144 -13.03 14.46 2.17
N VAL A 145 -11.96 14.76 2.92
CA VAL A 145 -11.99 15.84 3.95
C VAL A 145 -12.26 17.21 3.32
N GLU A 146 -11.75 17.46 2.12
CA GLU A 146 -12.03 18.71 1.38
C GLU A 146 -13.54 18.87 1.09
N THR A 147 -14.28 17.77 0.87
CA THR A 147 -15.74 17.82 0.66
C THR A 147 -16.54 18.10 1.93
N LEU A 148 -15.95 17.95 3.11
CA LEU A 148 -16.64 18.12 4.40
C LEU A 148 -16.68 19.58 4.90
N GLY A 149 -16.07 20.51 4.17
CA GLY A 149 -16.04 21.92 4.54
C GLY A 149 -15.13 22.23 5.73
N ALA A 150 -14.05 21.49 5.88
CA ALA A 150 -13.01 21.80 6.88
C ALA A 150 -12.49 23.23 6.69
N LYS A 151 -12.19 23.92 7.79
CA LYS A 151 -11.59 25.27 7.76
C LYS A 151 -10.20 25.25 7.11
N LYS A 152 -9.44 24.18 7.41
CA LYS A 152 -8.10 23.97 6.86
C LYS A 152 -7.81 22.49 6.80
N VAL A 153 -7.29 22.02 5.67
CA VAL A 153 -6.75 20.65 5.50
C VAL A 153 -5.23 20.77 5.48
N VAL A 154 -4.57 20.26 6.51
CA VAL A 154 -3.11 20.26 6.64
C VAL A 154 -2.58 18.93 6.15
N LYS A 155 -1.77 18.95 5.10
CA LYS A 155 -1.29 17.76 4.39
C LYS A 155 0.15 17.47 4.80
N PHE A 156 0.42 16.23 5.24
CA PHE A 156 1.74 15.77 5.64
C PHE A 156 2.24 14.64 4.72
N PRO A 157 3.53 14.57 4.41
CA PRO A 157 4.09 13.43 3.67
C PRO A 157 3.85 12.11 4.41
N ASN A 158 4.01 12.13 5.75
CA ASN A 158 3.87 10.97 6.60
C ASN A 158 2.67 11.12 7.55
N ILE A 159 1.91 10.02 7.74
CA ILE A 159 0.72 10.03 8.57
C ILE A 159 1.01 10.26 10.07
N ASP A 160 2.16 9.80 10.55
CA ASP A 160 2.56 10.00 11.95
C ASP A 160 2.68 11.48 12.32
N GLN A 161 3.10 12.31 11.36
CA GLN A 161 3.14 13.75 11.52
C GLN A 161 1.72 14.35 11.68
N ALA A 162 0.75 13.87 10.88
CA ALA A 162 -0.64 14.27 11.00
C ALA A 162 -1.25 13.89 12.37
N TYR A 163 -0.91 12.70 12.86
CA TYR A 163 -1.35 12.27 14.19
C TYR A 163 -0.71 13.07 15.31
N LEU A 164 0.56 13.42 15.17
CA LEU A 164 1.26 14.27 16.14
C LEU A 164 0.62 15.65 16.26
N GLU A 165 0.14 16.23 15.15
CA GLU A 165 -0.60 17.50 15.18
C GLU A 165 -1.84 17.43 16.08
N VAL A 166 -2.57 16.32 16.08
CA VAL A 166 -3.71 16.13 16.99
C VAL A 166 -3.24 16.00 18.44
N VAL A 167 -2.17 15.22 18.68
CA VAL A 167 -1.61 15.02 20.03
C VAL A 167 -1.11 16.32 20.64
N THR A 168 -0.58 17.24 19.84
CA THR A 168 0.00 18.52 20.26
C THR A 168 -0.98 19.71 20.19
N GLY A 169 -2.19 19.48 19.68
CA GLY A 169 -3.21 20.53 19.55
C GLY A 169 -3.04 21.45 18.34
N GLY A 170 -2.18 21.11 17.38
CA GLY A 170 -2.01 21.82 16.11
C GLY A 170 -3.13 21.55 15.10
N ALA A 171 -3.87 20.44 15.26
CA ALA A 171 -5.08 20.13 14.51
C ALA A 171 -6.20 19.65 15.44
N ASP A 172 -7.46 19.93 15.07
CA ASP A 172 -8.65 19.49 15.80
C ASP A 172 -8.88 17.98 15.64
N ALA A 173 -8.51 17.43 14.47
CA ALA A 173 -8.66 16.03 14.12
C ALA A 173 -7.62 15.59 13.08
N ALA A 174 -7.37 14.30 13.02
CA ALA A 174 -6.77 13.64 11.86
C ALA A 174 -7.77 12.64 11.27
N MET A 175 -7.63 12.35 9.98
CA MET A 175 -8.41 11.33 9.34
C MET A 175 -7.52 10.49 8.43
N HIS A 176 -7.66 9.17 8.51
CA HIS A 176 -6.93 8.23 7.67
C HIS A 176 -7.60 6.86 7.68
N ASP A 177 -6.99 5.89 7.04
CA ASP A 177 -7.48 4.52 6.89
C ASP A 177 -7.65 3.87 8.26
N THR A 178 -8.81 3.27 8.48
CA THR A 178 -9.23 2.71 9.76
C THR A 178 -8.19 1.79 10.41
N PRO A 179 -7.58 0.82 9.70
CA PRO A 179 -6.62 -0.09 10.32
C PRO A 179 -5.41 0.65 10.92
N ASN A 180 -4.91 1.66 10.21
CA ASN A 180 -3.76 2.44 10.65
C ASN A 180 -4.12 3.35 11.84
N VAL A 181 -5.26 4.03 11.80
CA VAL A 181 -5.76 4.86 12.93
C VAL A 181 -5.89 4.02 14.19
N LEU A 182 -6.55 2.86 14.11
CA LEU A 182 -6.75 1.98 15.26
C LEU A 182 -5.43 1.42 15.79
N TYR A 183 -4.51 1.06 14.88
CA TYR A 183 -3.18 0.60 15.27
C TYR A 183 -2.40 1.69 16.02
N TYR A 184 -2.38 2.93 15.50
CA TYR A 184 -1.72 4.04 16.15
C TYR A 184 -2.27 4.31 17.56
N ILE A 185 -3.59 4.36 17.71
CA ILE A 185 -4.26 4.56 19.01
C ILE A 185 -3.81 3.52 20.02
N LYS A 186 -3.77 2.24 19.59
CA LYS A 186 -3.41 1.11 20.44
C LYS A 186 -1.93 1.10 20.85
N THR A 187 -1.03 1.53 19.98
CA THR A 187 0.42 1.39 20.16
C THR A 187 1.13 2.68 20.55
N ALA A 188 0.95 3.74 19.79
CA ALA A 188 1.66 5.01 19.93
C ALA A 188 0.80 6.14 20.52
N GLY A 189 -0.52 6.00 20.54
CA GLY A 189 -1.45 7.01 21.00
C GLY A 189 -1.40 7.31 22.51
N MET A 190 -0.85 6.39 23.31
CA MET A 190 -0.60 6.53 24.75
C MET A 190 -1.80 7.14 25.54
N GLY A 191 -3.04 6.81 25.14
CA GLY A 191 -4.26 7.34 25.73
C GLY A 191 -4.55 8.83 25.43
N LYS A 192 -3.73 9.48 24.62
CA LYS A 192 -3.91 10.91 24.26
C LYS A 192 -4.90 11.14 23.12
N VAL A 193 -5.22 10.12 22.38
CA VAL A 193 -6.12 10.18 21.21
C VAL A 193 -7.13 9.03 21.22
N LYS A 194 -8.24 9.24 20.52
CA LYS A 194 -9.31 8.24 20.33
C LYS A 194 -9.89 8.32 18.92
N ALA A 195 -10.43 7.21 18.45
CA ALA A 195 -11.24 7.16 17.24
C ALA A 195 -12.68 7.58 17.54
N VAL A 196 -13.32 8.27 16.59
CA VAL A 196 -14.71 8.69 16.72
C VAL A 196 -15.49 8.44 15.43
N GLY A 197 -16.80 8.27 15.57
CA GLY A 197 -17.74 8.06 14.47
C GLY A 197 -17.63 6.70 13.78
N PRO A 198 -18.48 6.45 12.78
CA PRO A 198 -18.43 5.25 11.97
C PRO A 198 -17.24 5.26 10.99
N ASP A 199 -16.91 4.10 10.45
CA ASP A 199 -16.09 4.01 9.26
C ASP A 199 -16.86 4.54 8.06
N VAL A 200 -16.19 5.32 7.23
CA VAL A 200 -16.79 5.90 6.02
C VAL A 200 -15.93 5.60 4.81
N LYS A 201 -16.53 5.77 3.62
CA LYS A 201 -15.82 5.58 2.35
C LYS A 201 -15.10 4.22 2.28
N ALA A 202 -15.79 3.16 2.71
CA ALA A 202 -15.26 1.80 2.55
C ALA A 202 -14.85 1.55 1.11
N ALA A 203 -13.61 1.10 0.92
CA ALA A 203 -13.00 0.82 -0.36
C ALA A 203 -12.00 -0.33 -0.21
N GLN A 204 -11.44 -0.77 -1.32
CA GLN A 204 -10.54 -1.91 -1.35
C GLN A 204 -9.14 -1.47 -1.76
N TYR A 205 -8.13 -2.10 -1.17
CA TYR A 205 -6.74 -1.96 -1.61
C TYR A 205 -6.45 -2.91 -2.76
N GLY A 206 -5.67 -2.42 -3.72
CA GLY A 206 -5.11 -3.20 -4.82
C GLY A 206 -3.62 -2.96 -4.98
N ILE A 207 -2.94 -3.94 -5.54
CA ILE A 207 -1.57 -3.81 -6.03
C ILE A 207 -1.66 -3.03 -7.34
N ALA A 208 -0.87 -1.98 -7.48
CA ALA A 208 -0.92 -1.07 -8.62
C ALA A 208 0.20 -1.34 -9.63
N PHE A 209 -0.10 -1.16 -10.91
CA PHE A 209 0.80 -1.40 -12.04
C PHE A 209 0.74 -0.25 -13.05
N PRO A 210 1.77 -0.06 -13.88
CA PRO A 210 1.63 0.72 -15.10
C PRO A 210 0.46 0.18 -15.94
N GLN A 211 -0.23 1.08 -16.64
CA GLN A 211 -1.37 0.70 -17.48
C GLN A 211 -0.97 -0.32 -18.56
N GLY A 212 -1.73 -1.40 -18.69
CA GLY A 212 -1.45 -2.49 -19.64
C GLY A 212 -0.32 -3.42 -19.21
N SER A 213 0.14 -3.39 -17.96
CA SER A 213 1.22 -4.27 -17.49
C SER A 213 0.84 -5.75 -17.56
N PRO A 214 1.64 -6.59 -18.24
CA PRO A 214 1.40 -8.04 -18.30
C PRO A 214 1.64 -8.75 -16.95
N LEU A 215 2.25 -8.06 -15.99
CA LEU A 215 2.51 -8.58 -14.65
C LEU A 215 1.22 -8.69 -13.84
N ARG A 216 0.23 -7.82 -14.08
CA ARG A 216 -1.04 -7.79 -13.36
C ARG A 216 -1.73 -9.15 -13.32
N ASP A 217 -1.84 -9.82 -14.47
CA ASP A 217 -2.55 -11.10 -14.56
C ASP A 217 -1.82 -12.22 -13.81
N LYS A 218 -0.48 -12.23 -13.86
CA LYS A 218 0.34 -13.17 -13.08
C LYS A 218 0.17 -12.96 -11.57
N VAL A 219 0.17 -11.70 -11.14
CA VAL A 219 -0.06 -11.32 -9.75
C VAL A 219 -1.48 -11.69 -9.29
N ASN A 220 -2.49 -11.47 -10.12
CA ASN A 220 -3.87 -11.86 -9.83
C ASN A 220 -3.99 -13.39 -9.63
N ILE A 221 -3.37 -14.18 -10.49
CA ILE A 221 -3.37 -15.64 -10.35
C ILE A 221 -2.69 -16.06 -9.02
N ALA A 222 -1.53 -15.49 -8.72
CA ALA A 222 -0.82 -15.80 -7.47
C ALA A 222 -1.62 -15.39 -6.23
N LEU A 223 -2.27 -14.22 -6.27
CA LEU A 223 -3.12 -13.74 -5.17
C LEU A 223 -4.33 -14.66 -4.95
N LEU A 224 -5.02 -15.09 -6.01
CA LEU A 224 -6.12 -16.04 -5.91
C LEU A 224 -5.66 -17.38 -5.35
N GLN A 225 -4.53 -17.92 -5.83
CA GLN A 225 -3.93 -19.14 -5.28
C GLN A 225 -3.63 -19.02 -3.77
N MET A 226 -3.12 -17.86 -3.32
CA MET A 226 -2.90 -17.63 -1.88
C MET A 226 -4.20 -17.62 -1.09
N MET A 227 -5.30 -17.13 -1.66
CA MET A 227 -6.62 -17.15 -1.04
C MET A 227 -7.19 -18.58 -0.97
N GLU A 228 -7.00 -19.36 -2.03
CA GLU A 228 -7.50 -20.74 -2.16
C GLU A 228 -6.74 -21.74 -1.27
N ASP A 229 -5.42 -21.61 -1.15
CA ASP A 229 -4.57 -22.54 -0.38
C ASP A 229 -4.40 -22.15 1.10
N GLY A 230 -5.00 -21.03 1.52
CA GLY A 230 -4.94 -20.53 2.90
C GLY A 230 -3.73 -19.65 3.23
N GLY A 231 -2.77 -19.50 2.33
CA GLY A 231 -1.57 -18.67 2.55
C GLY A 231 -1.90 -17.20 2.83
N TYR A 232 -2.96 -16.68 2.20
CA TYR A 232 -3.45 -15.33 2.50
C TYR A 232 -4.04 -15.24 3.92
N ALA A 233 -4.82 -16.23 4.35
CA ALA A 233 -5.42 -16.25 5.68
C ALA A 233 -4.34 -16.35 6.79
N GLU A 234 -3.31 -17.15 6.59
CA GLU A 234 -2.17 -17.22 7.51
C GLU A 234 -1.45 -15.88 7.63
N LEU A 235 -1.20 -15.21 6.49
CA LEU A 235 -0.58 -13.90 6.45
C LEU A 235 -1.45 -12.84 7.14
N TYR A 236 -2.75 -12.83 6.87
CA TYR A 236 -3.70 -11.92 7.50
C TYR A 236 -3.72 -12.10 9.02
N LYS A 237 -3.80 -13.35 9.49
CA LYS A 237 -3.78 -13.68 10.91
C LYS A 237 -2.48 -13.26 11.60
N LYS A 238 -1.33 -13.42 10.93
CA LYS A 238 -0.03 -12.97 11.44
C LYS A 238 -0.04 -11.48 11.78
N TRP A 239 -0.64 -10.65 10.92
CA TRP A 239 -0.56 -9.19 11.05
C TRP A 239 -1.72 -8.57 11.82
N PHE A 240 -2.92 -9.12 11.71
CA PHE A 240 -4.14 -8.55 12.28
C PHE A 240 -4.70 -9.35 13.45
N ASN A 241 -4.17 -10.54 13.73
CA ASN A 241 -4.68 -11.47 14.76
C ASN A 241 -6.18 -11.75 14.60
N ALA A 242 -6.65 -11.83 13.37
CA ALA A 242 -8.02 -12.11 12.96
C ALA A 242 -8.01 -12.90 11.65
N ASP A 243 -9.12 -13.52 11.31
CA ASP A 243 -9.33 -14.12 10.00
C ASP A 243 -9.77 -13.04 8.98
N PRO A 244 -9.45 -13.18 7.68
CA PRO A 244 -9.93 -12.26 6.65
C PRO A 244 -11.46 -12.31 6.53
N GLU A 245 -12.09 -11.15 6.21
CA GLU A 245 -13.52 -11.04 5.96
C GLU A 245 -13.94 -11.60 4.60
#